data_b0b0053dba1764d81d605794180d9e83
#
_entry.id   b0b0053dba1764d81d605794180d9e83
#
_cell.length_a   1.000
_cell.length_b   1.000
_cell.length_c   1.000
_cell.angle_alpha   90.00
_cell.angle_beta   90.00
_cell.angle_gamma   90.00
#
_symmetry.space_group_name_H-M   'P 1'
#
loop_
_entity.id
_entity.type
_entity.pdbx_description
1 polymer ?
#
loop_
_entity_poly.entity_id
_entity_poly.type
_entity_poly.pdbx_seq_one_letter_code
_entity_poly.pdbx_strand_id
1 'polypeptide(L)'
;RQRQMCIRDRAYTDREEAEMVVSDLRDKIRQTGDEWSEAVILYRTNSQSAVLEDNLRRRGVPYRIYKGSSFYDHKEIKDLLAYIRLVINPRDDEAFKRIVNYPARGIGDTTVQRIAELAAGRGVSMWEAVDTLVAEPAADPVQKTIARKVSDFVAMIRGLSLARNEKSLYDFGLEIATRSGIIAAYRTENTPEATSALDNIEELLNSMQLFKEQRDAEIRSGERQEDEEATIDEWLQNVMLMTDMDKDDPEDRNKVTLMTV
;
A
#
# COMPACT_ATOMS: atom_id res chain seq x y z
N ARG A 1 -12.77 -1.69 -45.90
CA ARG A 1 -12.03 -2.36 -44.79
C ARG A 1 -10.73 -1.59 -44.61
N GLN A 2 -10.70 -0.63 -43.69
CA GLN A 2 -9.45 -0.02 -43.22
C GLN A 2 -8.67 -1.13 -42.49
N ARG A 3 -7.46 -1.41 -42.95
CA ARG A 3 -6.49 -2.19 -42.18
C ARG A 3 -6.16 -1.35 -40.95
N GLN A 4 -6.58 -1.80 -39.76
CA GLN A 4 -6.04 -1.29 -38.52
C GLN A 4 -4.54 -1.58 -38.53
N MET A 5 -3.76 -0.53 -38.68
CA MET A 5 -2.32 -0.59 -38.55
C MET A 5 -2.02 -0.78 -37.08
N CYS A 6 -1.36 -1.89 -36.73
CA CYS A 6 -0.84 -2.06 -35.38
C CYS A 6 0.21 -0.98 -35.16
N ILE A 7 -0.13 0.05 -34.39
CA ILE A 7 0.82 1.07 -33.95
C ILE A 7 1.62 0.42 -32.82
N ARG A 8 2.94 0.40 -32.96
CA ARG A 8 3.85 -0.08 -31.93
C ARG A 8 4.67 1.11 -31.46
N ASP A 9 4.17 1.76 -30.42
CA ASP A 9 4.87 2.83 -29.74
C ASP A 9 5.78 2.26 -28.66
N ARG A 10 6.81 3.01 -28.28
CA ARG A 10 7.75 2.64 -27.24
C ARG A 10 7.90 3.80 -26.28
N ALA A 11 7.46 3.59 -25.05
CA ALA A 11 7.72 4.50 -23.94
C ALA A 11 9.11 4.23 -23.32
N TYR A 12 9.66 5.22 -22.63
CA TYR A 12 10.94 5.10 -21.94
C TYR A 12 10.77 4.62 -20.49
N THR A 13 9.57 4.80 -19.92
CA THR A 13 9.22 4.39 -18.56
C THR A 13 7.80 3.80 -18.53
N ASP A 14 7.52 2.95 -17.54
CA ASP A 14 6.19 2.37 -17.31
C ASP A 14 5.13 3.45 -17.09
N ARG A 15 5.51 4.56 -16.47
CA ARG A 15 4.63 5.70 -16.26
C ARG A 15 4.27 6.41 -17.56
N GLU A 16 5.26 6.66 -18.41
CA GLU A 16 5.03 7.25 -19.74
C GLU A 16 4.13 6.33 -20.58
N GLU A 17 4.37 5.01 -20.50
CA GLU A 17 3.53 4.01 -21.16
C GLU A 17 2.08 4.10 -20.69
N ALA A 18 1.84 4.11 -19.37
CA ALA A 18 0.50 4.23 -18.81
C ALA A 18 -0.18 5.56 -19.17
N GLU A 19 0.56 6.67 -19.14
CA GLU A 19 0.06 8.00 -19.55
C GLU A 19 -0.36 8.00 -21.03
N MET A 20 0.44 7.42 -21.90
CA MET A 20 0.14 7.28 -23.34
C MET A 20 -1.09 6.41 -23.56
N VAL A 21 -1.14 5.23 -22.93
CA VAL A 21 -2.26 4.29 -23.07
C VAL A 21 -3.57 4.92 -22.62
N VAL A 22 -3.60 5.56 -21.45
CA VAL A 22 -4.81 6.18 -20.91
C VAL A 22 -5.21 7.43 -21.70
N SER A 23 -4.26 8.21 -22.20
CA SER A 23 -4.54 9.34 -23.07
C SER A 23 -5.17 8.90 -24.40
N ASP A 24 -4.55 7.93 -25.06
CA ASP A 24 -5.04 7.37 -26.33
C ASP A 24 -6.46 6.78 -26.17
N LEU A 25 -6.68 6.07 -25.07
CA LEU A 25 -7.97 5.50 -24.76
C LEU A 25 -9.04 6.59 -24.63
N ARG A 26 -8.78 7.65 -23.87
CA ARG A 26 -9.71 8.78 -23.71
C ARG A 26 -10.01 9.47 -25.03
N ASP A 27 -8.98 9.70 -25.82
CA ASP A 27 -9.13 10.37 -27.13
C ASP A 27 -9.96 9.52 -28.10
N LYS A 28 -9.76 8.20 -28.11
CA LYS A 28 -10.56 7.27 -28.93
C LYS A 28 -12.02 7.26 -28.51
N ILE A 29 -12.31 7.04 -27.21
CA ILE A 29 -13.69 7.05 -26.67
C ILE A 29 -14.37 8.39 -26.98
N ARG A 30 -13.66 9.52 -26.85
CA ARG A 30 -14.18 10.85 -27.18
C ARG A 30 -14.49 11.03 -28.67
N GLN A 31 -13.69 10.42 -29.55
CA GLN A 31 -13.87 10.52 -31.00
C GLN A 31 -14.96 9.59 -31.53
N THR A 32 -15.06 8.37 -31.00
CA THR A 32 -16.04 7.36 -31.45
C THR A 32 -17.39 7.50 -30.78
N GLY A 33 -17.42 8.05 -29.53
CA GLY A 33 -18.62 8.06 -28.70
C GLY A 33 -18.93 6.70 -28.07
N ASP A 34 -17.96 5.75 -28.07
CA ASP A 34 -18.10 4.43 -27.49
C ASP A 34 -18.17 4.50 -25.95
N GLU A 35 -18.62 3.41 -25.33
CA GLU A 35 -18.61 3.29 -23.87
C GLU A 35 -17.27 2.78 -23.34
N TRP A 36 -16.92 3.13 -22.10
CA TRP A 36 -15.72 2.61 -21.44
C TRP A 36 -15.70 1.09 -21.35
N SER A 37 -16.86 0.45 -21.26
CA SER A 37 -17.02 -0.99 -21.20
C SER A 37 -16.54 -1.74 -22.46
N GLU A 38 -16.40 -1.03 -23.59
CA GLU A 38 -15.91 -1.61 -24.86
C GLU A 38 -14.37 -1.65 -24.93
N ALA A 39 -13.70 -1.04 -23.94
CA ALA A 39 -12.24 -0.98 -23.89
C ALA A 39 -11.66 -2.01 -22.92
N VAL A 40 -10.54 -2.61 -23.34
CA VAL A 40 -9.76 -3.55 -22.53
C VAL A 40 -8.30 -3.14 -22.58
N ILE A 41 -7.65 -3.04 -21.42
CA ILE A 41 -6.21 -2.86 -21.28
C ILE A 41 -5.62 -4.20 -20.82
N LEU A 42 -4.69 -4.73 -21.63
CA LEU A 42 -3.96 -5.97 -21.33
C LEU A 42 -2.58 -5.63 -20.77
N TYR A 43 -2.21 -6.23 -19.65
CA TYR A 43 -0.91 -6.08 -19.04
C TYR A 43 -0.35 -7.44 -18.61
N ARG A 44 0.95 -7.51 -18.33
CA ARG A 44 1.63 -8.77 -18.01
C ARG A 44 1.93 -8.98 -16.54
N THR A 45 2.22 -7.92 -15.79
CA THR A 45 2.65 -7.99 -14.38
C THR A 45 1.77 -7.12 -13.49
N ASN A 46 1.62 -7.52 -12.22
CA ASN A 46 0.84 -6.76 -11.23
C ASN A 46 1.43 -5.35 -10.98
N SER A 47 2.75 -5.17 -11.11
CA SER A 47 3.37 -3.85 -11.01
C SER A 47 2.91 -2.90 -12.11
N GLN A 48 2.72 -3.41 -13.35
CA GLN A 48 2.14 -2.60 -14.43
C GLN A 48 0.69 -2.18 -14.13
N SER A 49 -0.10 -3.04 -13.43
CA SER A 49 -1.46 -2.66 -13.08
C SER A 49 -1.50 -1.45 -12.14
N ALA A 50 -0.58 -1.36 -11.17
CA ALA A 50 -0.52 -0.25 -10.23
C ALA A 50 -0.38 1.11 -10.95
N VAL A 51 0.52 1.19 -11.92
CA VAL A 51 0.77 2.42 -12.69
C VAL A 51 -0.41 2.76 -13.59
N LEU A 52 -1.04 1.75 -14.20
CA LEU A 52 -2.25 1.91 -15.02
C LEU A 52 -3.44 2.36 -14.17
N GLU A 53 -3.67 1.70 -13.04
CA GLU A 53 -4.74 2.04 -12.09
C GLU A 53 -4.61 3.48 -11.59
N ASP A 54 -3.39 3.91 -11.20
CA ASP A 54 -3.12 5.28 -10.78
C ASP A 54 -3.43 6.30 -11.90
N ASN A 55 -2.99 6.03 -13.13
CA ASN A 55 -3.25 6.91 -14.26
C ASN A 55 -4.74 6.99 -14.65
N LEU A 56 -5.46 5.86 -14.64
CA LEU A 56 -6.90 5.84 -14.91
C LEU A 56 -7.67 6.67 -13.87
N ARG A 57 -7.34 6.51 -12.59
CA ARG A 57 -7.96 7.28 -11.49
C ARG A 57 -7.68 8.77 -11.60
N ARG A 58 -6.42 9.17 -11.75
CA ARG A 58 -6.05 10.60 -11.90
C ARG A 58 -6.78 11.29 -13.04
N ARG A 59 -7.10 10.54 -14.09
CA ARG A 59 -7.81 11.06 -15.26
C ARG A 59 -9.32 10.85 -15.20
N GLY A 60 -9.85 10.32 -14.09
CA GLY A 60 -11.28 10.09 -13.88
C GLY A 60 -11.88 9.06 -14.82
N VAL A 61 -11.08 8.08 -15.27
CA VAL A 61 -11.53 6.98 -16.14
C VAL A 61 -11.97 5.81 -15.27
N PRO A 62 -13.26 5.42 -15.30
CA PRO A 62 -13.75 4.29 -14.52
C PRO A 62 -13.17 2.97 -15.07
N TYR A 63 -12.70 2.10 -14.18
CA TYR A 63 -12.12 0.81 -14.56
C TYR A 63 -12.53 -0.31 -13.61
N ARG A 64 -12.32 -1.55 -14.06
CA ARG A 64 -12.44 -2.77 -13.25
C ARG A 64 -11.32 -3.74 -13.59
N ILE A 65 -10.91 -4.56 -12.64
CA ILE A 65 -9.92 -5.61 -12.86
C ILE A 65 -10.66 -6.94 -13.08
N TYR A 66 -10.38 -7.57 -14.22
CA TYR A 66 -11.02 -8.84 -14.59
C TYR A 66 -10.20 -10.02 -14.07
N LYS A 67 -10.80 -10.83 -13.17
CA LYS A 67 -10.18 -12.02 -12.54
C LYS A 67 -8.84 -11.74 -11.84
N GLY A 68 -8.62 -10.52 -11.37
CA GLY A 68 -7.45 -10.10 -10.61
C GLY A 68 -7.86 -9.40 -9.32
N SER A 69 -6.87 -9.13 -8.49
CA SER A 69 -7.00 -8.25 -7.32
C SER A 69 -6.41 -6.89 -7.68
N SER A 70 -6.98 -5.80 -7.15
CA SER A 70 -6.32 -4.50 -7.22
C SER A 70 -4.91 -4.59 -6.62
N PHE A 71 -3.97 -3.77 -7.11
CA PHE A 71 -2.62 -3.71 -6.57
C PHE A 71 -2.61 -3.59 -5.04
N TYR A 72 -3.49 -2.77 -4.49
CA TYR A 72 -3.61 -2.59 -3.05
C TYR A 72 -4.27 -3.76 -2.31
N ASP A 73 -4.86 -4.72 -3.03
CA ASP A 73 -5.45 -5.92 -2.45
C ASP A 73 -4.45 -7.05 -2.20
N HIS A 74 -3.26 -6.97 -2.79
CA HIS A 74 -2.22 -7.96 -2.57
C HIS A 74 -1.82 -8.05 -1.10
N LYS A 75 -1.54 -9.27 -0.63
CA LYS A 75 -1.26 -9.55 0.78
C LYS A 75 -0.08 -8.73 1.30
N GLU A 76 1.04 -8.74 0.57
CA GLU A 76 2.28 -8.04 0.90
C GLU A 76 2.09 -6.53 1.01
N ILE A 77 1.25 -5.97 0.13
CA ILE A 77 0.90 -4.55 0.15
C ILE A 77 0.05 -4.22 1.37
N LYS A 78 -1.00 -5.00 1.63
CA LYS A 78 -1.84 -4.83 2.84
C LYS A 78 -1.03 -4.99 4.12
N ASP A 79 -0.06 -5.91 4.15
CA ASP A 79 0.81 -6.11 5.30
C ASP A 79 1.74 -4.90 5.53
N LEU A 80 2.37 -4.39 4.46
CA LEU A 80 3.24 -3.22 4.56
C LEU A 80 2.46 -1.95 4.92
N LEU A 81 1.29 -1.74 4.31
CA LEU A 81 0.39 -0.64 4.67
C LEU A 81 -0.07 -0.71 6.14
N ALA A 82 -0.31 -1.92 6.67
CA ALA A 82 -0.67 -2.07 8.08
C ALA A 82 0.47 -1.67 9.03
N TYR A 83 1.75 -1.92 8.66
CA TYR A 83 2.89 -1.38 9.40
C TYR A 83 2.90 0.15 9.38
N ILE A 84 2.75 0.75 8.21
CA ILE A 84 2.72 2.20 8.05
C ILE A 84 1.56 2.80 8.87
N ARG A 85 0.36 2.22 8.77
CA ARG A 85 -0.82 2.64 9.52
C ARG A 85 -0.60 2.61 11.03
N LEU A 86 -0.02 1.53 11.55
CA LEU A 86 0.24 1.41 12.99
C LEU A 86 1.28 2.42 13.48
N VAL A 87 2.31 2.70 12.68
CA VAL A 87 3.34 3.71 13.01
C VAL A 87 2.75 5.11 13.04
N ILE A 88 1.79 5.40 12.14
CA ILE A 88 1.11 6.70 12.05
C ILE A 88 0.03 6.83 13.13
N ASN A 89 -0.79 5.79 13.28
CA ASN A 89 -1.91 5.75 14.22
C ASN A 89 -1.82 4.55 15.16
N PRO A 90 -1.28 4.71 16.37
CA PRO A 90 -1.19 3.63 17.36
C PRO A 90 -2.53 3.09 17.87
N ARG A 91 -3.66 3.71 17.50
CA ARG A 91 -5.01 3.24 17.85
C ARG A 91 -5.63 2.34 16.78
N ASP A 92 -4.88 1.99 15.75
CA ASP A 92 -5.33 1.09 14.68
C ASP A 92 -5.16 -0.38 15.10
N ASP A 93 -6.14 -0.90 15.83
CA ASP A 93 -6.14 -2.28 16.32
C ASP A 93 -6.21 -3.31 15.18
N GLU A 94 -6.80 -2.98 14.04
CA GLU A 94 -6.84 -3.88 12.89
C GLU A 94 -5.46 -3.99 12.23
N ALA A 95 -4.75 -2.87 12.08
CA ALA A 95 -3.36 -2.88 11.65
C ALA A 95 -2.48 -3.66 12.63
N PHE A 96 -2.65 -3.45 13.94
CA PHE A 96 -1.92 -4.18 14.97
C PHE A 96 -2.14 -5.69 14.85
N LYS A 97 -3.38 -6.17 14.83
CA LYS A 97 -3.71 -7.61 14.71
C LYS A 97 -3.10 -8.22 13.47
N ARG A 98 -3.09 -7.49 12.36
CA ARG A 98 -2.56 -7.97 11.09
C ARG A 98 -1.07 -8.22 11.14
N ILE A 99 -0.28 -7.37 11.81
CA ILE A 99 1.18 -7.37 11.69
C ILE A 99 1.92 -7.86 12.93
N VAL A 100 1.28 -7.94 14.09
CA VAL A 100 1.97 -8.29 15.34
C VAL A 100 2.71 -9.63 15.27
N ASN A 101 2.18 -10.60 14.50
CA ASN A 101 2.81 -11.90 14.25
C ASN A 101 3.18 -12.11 12.77
N TYR A 102 3.27 -11.08 11.97
CA TYR A 102 3.71 -11.22 10.58
C TYR A 102 4.86 -10.24 10.27
N PRO A 103 6.02 -10.74 9.78
CA PRO A 103 6.45 -12.15 9.71
C PRO A 103 6.42 -12.86 11.06
N ALA A 104 6.42 -14.20 11.07
CA ALA A 104 6.21 -14.99 12.26
C ALA A 104 7.17 -14.63 13.43
N ARG A 105 6.59 -14.26 14.60
CA ARG A 105 7.31 -13.86 15.82
C ARG A 105 6.97 -14.75 17.03
N GLY A 106 6.24 -15.85 16.82
CA GLY A 106 5.77 -16.70 17.91
C GLY A 106 4.67 -16.08 18.77
N ILE A 107 3.96 -15.08 18.23
CA ILE A 107 2.82 -14.40 18.85
C ILE A 107 1.54 -14.99 18.25
N GLY A 108 1.10 -16.15 18.78
CA GLY A 108 -0.10 -16.83 18.28
C GLY A 108 -1.40 -16.17 18.69
N ASP A 109 -2.51 -16.62 18.08
CA ASP A 109 -3.86 -16.06 18.24
C ASP A 109 -4.30 -15.94 19.70
N THR A 110 -4.00 -16.93 20.53
CA THR A 110 -4.29 -16.88 21.97
C THR A 110 -3.61 -15.69 22.67
N THR A 111 -2.37 -15.34 22.23
CA THR A 111 -1.67 -14.18 22.79
C THR A 111 -2.32 -12.89 22.30
N VAL A 112 -2.68 -12.82 21.02
CA VAL A 112 -3.38 -11.67 20.41
C VAL A 112 -4.72 -11.45 21.10
N GLN A 113 -5.49 -12.51 21.34
CA GLN A 113 -6.76 -12.43 22.04
C GLN A 113 -6.59 -11.88 23.47
N ARG A 114 -5.60 -12.35 24.23
CA ARG A 114 -5.30 -11.84 25.57
C ARG A 114 -4.88 -10.38 25.59
N ILE A 115 -4.15 -9.93 24.55
CA ILE A 115 -3.82 -8.52 24.37
C ILE A 115 -5.09 -7.71 24.13
N ALA A 116 -6.01 -8.19 23.30
CA ALA A 116 -7.29 -7.52 23.05
C ALA A 116 -8.15 -7.42 24.33
N GLU A 117 -8.22 -8.49 25.11
CA GLU A 117 -8.93 -8.51 26.40
C GLU A 117 -8.31 -7.50 27.41
N LEU A 118 -6.96 -7.45 27.44
CA LEU A 118 -6.24 -6.49 28.30
C LEU A 118 -6.50 -5.05 27.87
N ALA A 119 -6.47 -4.77 26.58
CA ALA A 119 -6.75 -3.46 25.99
C ALA A 119 -8.19 -3.01 26.30
N ALA A 120 -9.17 -3.90 26.05
CA ALA A 120 -10.59 -3.63 26.35
C ALA A 120 -10.82 -3.38 27.83
N GLY A 121 -10.21 -4.17 28.73
CA GLY A 121 -10.32 -4.00 30.17
C GLY A 121 -9.73 -2.69 30.69
N ARG A 122 -8.80 -2.08 29.96
CA ARG A 122 -8.17 -0.78 30.27
C ARG A 122 -8.78 0.40 29.49
N GLY A 123 -9.61 0.14 28.50
CA GLY A 123 -10.17 1.18 27.62
C GLY A 123 -9.12 1.87 26.74
N VAL A 124 -8.07 1.14 26.33
CA VAL A 124 -6.97 1.63 25.48
C VAL A 124 -6.83 0.77 24.22
N SER A 125 -6.01 1.19 23.24
CA SER A 125 -5.71 0.37 22.08
C SER A 125 -4.83 -0.84 22.42
N MET A 126 -4.80 -1.83 21.53
CA MET A 126 -3.92 -3.00 21.70
C MET A 126 -2.45 -2.60 21.72
N TRP A 127 -2.07 -1.61 20.94
CA TRP A 127 -0.71 -1.05 20.96
C TRP A 127 -0.40 -0.40 22.31
N GLU A 128 -1.26 0.51 22.81
CA GLU A 128 -1.06 1.18 24.09
C GLU A 128 -0.97 0.16 25.24
N ALA A 129 -1.77 -0.91 25.18
CA ALA A 129 -1.74 -1.97 26.17
C ALA A 129 -0.39 -2.72 26.21
N VAL A 130 0.15 -3.10 25.04
CA VAL A 130 1.46 -3.81 25.00
C VAL A 130 2.63 -2.88 25.24
N ASP A 131 2.55 -1.63 24.79
CA ASP A 131 3.57 -0.61 24.97
C ASP A 131 3.79 -0.33 26.45
N THR A 132 2.69 -0.12 27.21
CA THR A 132 2.71 0.01 28.68
C THR A 132 3.24 -1.27 29.34
N LEU A 133 2.78 -2.44 28.88
CA LEU A 133 3.16 -3.73 29.45
C LEU A 133 4.66 -4.01 29.32
N VAL A 134 5.30 -3.55 28.24
CA VAL A 134 6.74 -3.67 28.03
C VAL A 134 7.52 -2.62 28.83
N ALA A 135 6.97 -1.43 29.00
CA ALA A 135 7.60 -0.34 29.76
C ALA A 135 7.58 -0.58 31.27
N GLU A 136 6.52 -1.20 31.79
CA GLU A 136 6.30 -1.38 33.24
C GLU A 136 6.37 -2.88 33.62
N PRO A 137 7.10 -3.24 34.68
CA PRO A 137 7.17 -4.63 35.14
C PRO A 137 5.79 -5.14 35.57
N ALA A 138 5.21 -6.07 34.83
CA ALA A 138 3.95 -6.69 35.19
C ALA A 138 4.11 -7.61 36.40
N ALA A 139 3.15 -7.59 37.34
CA ALA A 139 3.11 -8.51 38.49
C ALA A 139 2.61 -9.90 38.04
N ASP A 140 1.62 -9.94 37.15
CA ASP A 140 0.97 -11.15 36.66
C ASP A 140 1.91 -11.96 35.74
N PRO A 141 2.06 -13.28 35.96
CA PRO A 141 2.89 -14.16 35.11
C PRO A 141 2.45 -14.21 33.65
N VAL A 142 1.15 -14.11 33.37
CA VAL A 142 0.62 -14.11 32.01
C VAL A 142 1.06 -12.84 31.28
N GLN A 143 0.92 -11.69 31.91
CA GLN A 143 1.34 -10.40 31.38
C GLN A 143 2.85 -10.35 31.14
N LYS A 144 3.68 -10.90 32.05
CA LYS A 144 5.12 -11.06 31.86
C LYS A 144 5.45 -11.86 30.59
N THR A 145 4.70 -12.94 30.36
CA THR A 145 4.91 -13.78 29.20
C THR A 145 4.53 -13.05 27.90
N ILE A 146 3.45 -12.29 27.91
CA ILE A 146 3.05 -11.44 26.79
C ILE A 146 4.12 -10.36 26.52
N ALA A 147 4.52 -9.60 27.54
CA ALA A 147 5.53 -8.55 27.45
C ALA A 147 6.83 -9.07 26.79
N ARG A 148 7.32 -10.23 27.22
CA ARG A 148 8.52 -10.85 26.63
C ARG A 148 8.35 -11.22 25.17
N LYS A 149 7.17 -11.72 24.76
CA LYS A 149 6.90 -12.11 23.39
C LYS A 149 6.79 -10.91 22.43
N VAL A 150 6.28 -9.77 22.92
CA VAL A 150 6.03 -8.59 22.09
C VAL A 150 7.14 -7.55 22.19
N SER A 151 8.15 -7.72 23.06
CA SER A 151 9.19 -6.73 23.34
C SER A 151 9.92 -6.26 22.09
N ASP A 152 10.33 -7.18 21.22
CA ASP A 152 11.07 -6.86 19.99
C ASP A 152 10.17 -6.13 18.98
N PHE A 153 8.91 -6.54 18.88
CA PHE A 153 7.93 -5.87 18.05
C PHE A 153 7.66 -4.44 18.55
N VAL A 154 7.49 -4.26 19.86
CA VAL A 154 7.30 -2.93 20.46
C VAL A 154 8.52 -2.05 20.24
N ALA A 155 9.73 -2.56 20.48
CA ALA A 155 10.97 -1.82 20.25
C ALA A 155 11.13 -1.40 18.78
N MET A 156 10.76 -2.27 17.85
CA MET A 156 10.79 -1.97 16.41
C MET A 156 9.83 -0.85 16.04
N ILE A 157 8.55 -0.94 16.44
CA ILE A 157 7.54 0.08 16.12
C ILE A 157 7.88 1.43 16.76
N ARG A 158 8.33 1.45 18.04
CA ARG A 158 8.83 2.68 18.69
C ARG A 158 9.96 3.34 17.88
N GLY A 159 10.93 2.52 17.46
CA GLY A 159 12.06 3.02 16.66
C GLY A 159 11.64 3.57 15.31
N LEU A 160 10.67 2.95 14.64
CA LEU A 160 10.10 3.44 13.39
C LEU A 160 9.32 4.75 13.60
N SER A 161 8.54 4.84 14.68
CA SER A 161 7.79 6.08 14.99
C SER A 161 8.71 7.27 15.25
N LEU A 162 9.88 7.06 15.87
CA LEU A 162 10.87 8.10 16.08
C LEU A 162 11.53 8.55 14.77
N ALA A 163 11.80 7.61 13.85
CA ALA A 163 12.46 7.89 12.57
C ALA A 163 11.52 8.51 11.51
N ARG A 164 10.22 8.62 11.79
CA ARG A 164 9.17 8.99 10.83
C ARG A 164 9.43 10.30 10.08
N ASN A 165 9.97 11.32 10.74
CA ASN A 165 10.18 12.66 10.19
C ASN A 165 11.64 12.94 9.83
N GLU A 166 12.54 11.95 9.93
CA GLU A 166 13.97 12.12 9.72
C GLU A 166 14.41 11.70 8.31
N LYS A 167 13.53 11.04 7.55
CA LYS A 167 13.86 10.39 6.28
C LYS A 167 12.92 10.80 5.16
N SER A 168 13.38 10.60 3.92
CA SER A 168 12.48 10.69 2.76
C SER A 168 11.37 9.64 2.85
N LEU A 169 10.24 9.86 2.15
CA LEU A 169 9.13 8.90 2.13
C LEU A 169 9.58 7.50 1.68
N TYR A 170 10.38 7.44 0.61
CA TYR A 170 10.93 6.18 0.09
C TYR A 170 11.84 5.49 1.13
N ASP A 171 12.80 6.21 1.71
CA ASP A 171 13.73 5.64 2.68
C ASP A 171 13.01 5.15 3.93
N PHE A 172 11.99 5.88 4.37
CA PHE A 172 11.18 5.47 5.51
C PHE A 172 10.34 4.22 5.21
N GLY A 173 9.70 4.15 4.04
CA GLY A 173 9.00 2.95 3.59
C GLY A 173 9.92 1.74 3.49
N LEU A 174 11.12 1.91 2.92
CA LEU A 174 12.14 0.87 2.80
C LEU A 174 12.64 0.42 4.19
N GLU A 175 12.81 1.34 5.13
CA GLU A 175 13.16 1.00 6.51
C GLU A 175 12.08 0.16 7.17
N ILE A 176 10.80 0.52 7.02
CA ILE A 176 9.67 -0.27 7.54
C ILE A 176 9.70 -1.68 6.92
N ALA A 177 9.79 -1.80 5.60
CA ALA A 177 9.80 -3.09 4.90
C ALA A 177 10.99 -3.97 5.31
N THR A 178 12.15 -3.35 5.60
CA THR A 178 13.37 -4.05 6.01
C THR A 178 13.30 -4.46 7.48
N ARG A 179 13.02 -3.53 8.40
CA ARG A 179 13.02 -3.78 9.84
C ARG A 179 11.86 -4.67 10.28
N SER A 180 10.72 -4.61 9.60
CA SER A 180 9.61 -5.55 9.83
C SER A 180 9.98 -7.00 9.54
N GLY A 181 10.97 -7.22 8.67
CA GLY A 181 11.38 -8.53 8.19
C GLY A 181 10.58 -9.05 6.99
N ILE A 182 9.65 -8.26 6.43
CA ILE A 182 8.82 -8.68 5.28
C ILE A 182 9.70 -9.02 4.08
N ILE A 183 10.65 -8.15 3.71
CA ILE A 183 11.58 -8.40 2.60
C ILE A 183 12.38 -9.68 2.85
N ALA A 184 12.88 -9.89 4.07
CA ALA A 184 13.65 -11.08 4.41
C ALA A 184 12.81 -12.37 4.32
N ALA A 185 11.55 -12.32 4.74
CA ALA A 185 10.63 -13.44 4.65
C ALA A 185 10.42 -13.87 3.19
N TYR A 186 10.07 -12.96 2.29
CA TYR A 186 9.89 -13.29 0.87
C TYR A 186 11.19 -13.73 0.18
N ARG A 187 12.33 -13.12 0.49
CA ARG A 187 13.63 -13.57 -0.05
C ARG A 187 13.98 -15.01 0.35
N THR A 188 13.52 -15.45 1.50
CA THR A 188 13.80 -16.81 1.99
C THR A 188 12.91 -17.87 1.31
N GLU A 189 11.71 -17.50 0.86
CA GLU A 189 10.76 -18.43 0.22
C GLU A 189 11.24 -18.90 -1.17
N ASN A 190 11.97 -18.06 -1.91
CA ASN A 190 12.57 -18.36 -3.23
C ASN A 190 11.60 -19.00 -4.24
N THR A 191 10.36 -18.50 -4.28
CA THR A 191 9.30 -18.89 -5.21
C THR A 191 9.01 -17.78 -6.22
N PRO A 192 8.38 -18.05 -7.39
CA PRO A 192 7.92 -17.02 -8.30
C PRO A 192 6.95 -16.04 -7.64
N GLU A 193 6.06 -16.54 -6.77
CA GLU A 193 5.11 -15.75 -6.01
C GLU A 193 5.83 -14.78 -5.05
N ALA A 194 6.86 -15.26 -4.36
CA ALA A 194 7.68 -14.43 -3.48
C ALA A 194 8.46 -13.35 -4.27
N THR A 195 8.93 -13.68 -5.48
CA THR A 195 9.55 -12.69 -6.36
C THR A 195 8.55 -11.61 -6.75
N SER A 196 7.35 -12.00 -7.18
CA SER A 196 6.28 -11.05 -7.51
C SER A 196 5.88 -10.18 -6.30
N ALA A 197 5.89 -10.74 -5.08
CA ALA A 197 5.62 -9.98 -3.87
C ALA A 197 6.70 -8.93 -3.59
N LEU A 198 7.98 -9.25 -3.85
CA LEU A 198 9.08 -8.29 -3.73
C LEU A 198 8.96 -7.18 -4.78
N ASP A 199 8.62 -7.50 -6.02
CA ASP A 199 8.37 -6.52 -7.08
C ASP A 199 7.21 -5.58 -6.71
N ASN A 200 6.12 -6.11 -6.14
CA ASN A 200 5.00 -5.31 -5.64
C ASN A 200 5.41 -4.39 -4.49
N ILE A 201 6.25 -4.85 -3.56
CA ILE A 201 6.79 -4.01 -2.47
C ILE A 201 7.63 -2.88 -3.04
N GLU A 202 8.50 -3.17 -4.02
CA GLU A 202 9.33 -2.16 -4.68
C GLU A 202 8.46 -1.11 -5.40
N GLU A 203 7.40 -1.55 -6.08
CA GLU A 203 6.45 -0.63 -6.74
C GLU A 203 5.72 0.28 -5.73
N LEU A 204 5.32 -0.26 -4.56
CA LEU A 204 4.73 0.56 -3.51
C LEU A 204 5.73 1.62 -3.00
N LEU A 205 7.00 1.26 -2.84
CA LEU A 205 8.05 2.21 -2.43
C LEU A 205 8.30 3.26 -3.51
N ASN A 206 8.31 2.87 -4.79
CA ASN A 206 8.42 3.79 -5.92
C ASN A 206 7.25 4.78 -5.96
N SER A 207 6.04 4.36 -5.60
CA SER A 207 4.88 5.26 -5.50
C SER A 207 5.07 6.36 -4.44
N MET A 208 5.80 6.08 -3.35
CA MET A 208 6.17 7.08 -2.34
C MET A 208 7.14 8.12 -2.91
N GLN A 209 8.14 7.67 -3.67
CA GLN A 209 9.07 8.56 -4.34
C GLN A 209 8.37 9.47 -5.35
N LEU A 210 7.49 8.90 -6.17
CA LEU A 210 6.72 9.66 -7.16
C LEU A 210 5.78 10.68 -6.51
N PHE A 211 5.16 10.30 -5.40
CA PHE A 211 4.31 11.22 -4.63
C PHE A 211 5.11 12.43 -4.14
N LYS A 212 6.32 12.19 -3.60
CA LYS A 212 7.23 13.27 -3.20
C LYS A 212 7.61 14.16 -4.38
N GLU A 213 8.04 13.59 -5.50
CA GLU A 213 8.43 14.35 -6.69
C GLU A 213 7.29 15.23 -7.23
N GLN A 214 6.06 14.73 -7.17
CA GLN A 214 4.88 15.47 -7.55
C GLN A 214 4.65 16.66 -6.61
N ARG A 215 4.74 16.46 -5.29
CA ARG A 215 4.61 17.55 -4.30
C ARG A 215 5.72 18.59 -4.45
N ASP A 216 6.95 18.16 -4.68
CA ASP A 216 8.07 19.06 -4.96
C ASP A 216 7.85 19.87 -6.26
N ALA A 217 7.17 19.30 -7.26
CA ALA A 217 6.81 20.02 -8.49
C ALA A 217 5.70 21.05 -8.24
N GLU A 218 4.68 20.73 -7.44
CA GLU A 218 3.61 21.66 -7.04
C GLU A 218 4.16 22.85 -6.23
N ILE A 219 5.14 22.62 -5.35
CA ILE A 219 5.86 23.69 -4.64
C ILE A 219 6.61 24.58 -5.63
N ARG A 220 7.37 23.99 -6.57
CA ARG A 220 8.13 24.75 -7.57
C ARG A 220 7.25 25.56 -8.52
N SER A 221 6.04 25.08 -8.81
CA SER A 221 5.06 25.83 -9.66
C SER A 221 4.32 26.93 -8.89
N GLY A 222 4.43 26.96 -7.57
CA GLY A 222 3.69 27.91 -6.70
C GLY A 222 2.25 27.49 -6.44
N GLU A 223 1.87 26.28 -6.80
CA GLU A 223 0.55 25.72 -6.49
C GLU A 223 0.45 25.28 -5.03
N ARG A 224 1.60 25.13 -4.35
CA ARG A 224 1.72 24.73 -2.96
C ARG A 224 2.78 25.57 -2.23
N GLN A 225 2.65 25.75 -0.92
CA GLN A 225 3.60 26.50 -0.11
C GLN A 225 4.89 25.70 0.16
N GLU A 226 6.03 26.38 0.37
CA GLU A 226 7.33 25.73 0.57
C GLU A 226 7.40 24.90 1.85
N ASP A 227 6.60 25.20 2.88
CA ASP A 227 6.54 24.48 4.16
C ASP A 227 5.59 23.26 4.14
N GLU A 228 4.90 23.04 3.03
CA GLU A 228 3.98 21.90 2.84
C GLU A 228 4.67 20.71 2.14
N GLU A 229 5.76 20.23 2.70
CA GLU A 229 6.45 19.04 2.18
C GLU A 229 5.57 17.78 2.22
N ALA A 230 5.85 16.83 1.33
CA ALA A 230 5.17 15.54 1.28
C ALA A 230 5.39 14.73 2.56
N THR A 231 4.33 14.36 3.25
CA THR A 231 4.39 13.53 4.46
C THR A 231 3.89 12.12 4.22
N ILE A 232 4.34 11.17 5.07
CA ILE A 232 3.86 9.78 5.01
C ILE A 232 2.35 9.68 5.31
N ASP A 233 1.83 10.59 6.13
CA ASP A 233 0.39 10.66 6.44
C ASP A 233 -0.41 11.04 5.22
N GLU A 234 0.03 12.05 4.50
CA GLU A 234 -0.63 12.53 3.29
C GLU A 234 -0.57 11.48 2.17
N TRP A 235 0.60 10.82 2.01
CA TRP A 235 0.71 9.72 1.08
C TRP A 235 -0.25 8.57 1.44
N LEU A 236 -0.30 8.18 2.72
CA LEU A 236 -1.22 7.13 3.17
C LEU A 236 -2.69 7.50 2.96
N GLN A 237 -3.08 8.75 3.26
CA GLN A 237 -4.44 9.22 2.98
C GLN A 237 -4.78 9.12 1.49
N ASN A 238 -3.84 9.50 0.62
CA ASN A 238 -4.02 9.36 -0.82
C ASN A 238 -4.22 7.88 -1.23
N VAL A 239 -3.41 6.96 -0.70
CA VAL A 239 -3.57 5.51 -0.92
C VAL A 239 -4.91 5.00 -0.40
N MET A 240 -5.33 5.42 0.79
CA MET A 240 -6.62 4.99 1.38
C MET A 240 -7.82 5.49 0.56
N LEU A 241 -7.79 6.72 0.08
CA LEU A 241 -8.82 7.24 -0.83
C LEU A 241 -8.87 6.45 -2.13
N MET A 242 -7.71 6.04 -2.64
CA MET A 242 -7.61 5.21 -3.84
C MET A 242 -8.27 3.83 -3.63
N THR A 243 -8.03 3.18 -2.50
CA THR A 243 -8.59 1.86 -2.19
C THR A 243 -10.10 1.88 -1.93
N ASP A 244 -10.64 2.97 -1.42
CA ASP A 244 -12.10 3.09 -1.21
C ASP A 244 -12.87 3.33 -2.52
N MET A 245 -12.25 3.98 -3.50
CA MET A 245 -12.84 4.17 -4.84
C MET A 245 -12.87 2.90 -5.68
N ASP A 246 -12.03 1.90 -5.36
CA ASP A 246 -11.99 0.60 -6.06
C ASP A 246 -13.11 -0.36 -5.64
N LYS A 247 -13.92 -0.01 -4.63
CA LYS A 247 -15.08 -0.81 -4.26
C LYS A 247 -16.10 -0.75 -5.40
N ASP A 248 -16.16 -1.86 -6.13
CA ASP A 248 -17.04 -2.02 -7.30
C ASP A 248 -18.49 -1.73 -6.93
N ASP A 249 -19.10 -0.78 -7.63
CA ASP A 249 -20.55 -0.68 -7.72
C ASP A 249 -21.02 -1.68 -8.78
N PRO A 250 -21.73 -2.75 -8.40
CA PRO A 250 -22.19 -3.76 -9.36
C PRO A 250 -23.14 -3.22 -10.43
N GLU A 251 -23.73 -2.03 -10.20
CA GLU A 251 -24.67 -1.40 -11.13
C GLU A 251 -23.95 -0.56 -12.18
N ASP A 252 -22.73 -0.10 -11.93
CA ASP A 252 -21.95 0.65 -12.90
C ASP A 252 -21.14 -0.28 -13.82
N ARG A 253 -21.73 -0.58 -14.97
CA ARG A 253 -21.14 -1.49 -15.99
C ARG A 253 -20.24 -0.77 -16.98
N ASN A 254 -20.26 0.55 -17.04
CA ASN A 254 -19.48 1.32 -18.02
C ASN A 254 -18.05 1.60 -17.51
N LYS A 255 -17.24 0.56 -17.45
CA LYS A 255 -15.85 0.60 -16.93
C LYS A 255 -14.88 -0.07 -17.90
N VAL A 256 -13.70 0.52 -18.07
CA VAL A 256 -12.57 -0.10 -18.77
C VAL A 256 -12.19 -1.40 -18.06
N THR A 257 -11.97 -2.47 -18.81
CA THR A 257 -11.54 -3.74 -18.23
C THR A 257 -10.00 -3.84 -18.28
N LEU A 258 -9.37 -3.99 -17.12
CA LEU A 258 -7.95 -4.33 -16.99
C LEU A 258 -7.83 -5.84 -16.78
N MET A 259 -6.95 -6.51 -17.52
CA MET A 259 -6.71 -7.94 -17.29
C MET A 259 -5.27 -8.37 -17.64
N THR A 260 -4.79 -9.36 -16.92
CA THR A 260 -3.50 -10.00 -17.22
C THR A 260 -3.59 -10.95 -18.40
N VAL A 261 -2.49 -11.09 -19.15
CA VAL A 261 -2.34 -12.00 -20.30
C VAL A 261 -1.72 -13.31 -19.84
#